data_d728581fb6a2e86188397821588d33f3
#
_entry.id   d728581fb6a2e86188397821588d33f3
#
_cell.length_a   1.000
_cell.length_b   1.000
_cell.length_c   1.000
_cell.angle_alpha   90.00
_cell.angle_beta   90.00
_cell.angle_gamma   90.00
#
_symmetry.space_group_name_H-M   'P 1'
#
loop_
_entity.id
_entity.type
_entity.pdbx_description
1 polymer ?
#
loop_
_entity_poly.entity_id
_entity_poly.type
_entity_poly.pdbx_seq_one_letter_code
_entity_poly.pdbx_strand_id
1 'polypeptide(L)'
;MELRHLKYFLTLAEELSFIKASEKLFISQPPLSRQIKELEDELDARLFNRNNKRVELTEAGKYFEKEVRQLMQNLDRITVKTQKISKNISGEFRIAYISSTFSGDIAELIKFLSEKYPFVNFSLYEVPTARQITDLEQGKLDLGIIRAPLKSPIIQTNLWFRDSFSVVFNKNLVNLETEEDIEKLKEETFVFFNKDYAPHYFDMLLEICANYGFIPKVVHESNNISSIIQLVKNGLGSSIVPTNILKSHNYPELGFIELKKGNLYTDVLIATPKDDKSEIAKEAIGFLLK
;
A
#
# COMPACT_ATOMS: atom_id res chain seq x y z
N MET A 1 -13.45 10.20 -30.15
CA MET A 1 -12.62 9.39 -29.25
C MET A 1 -13.48 8.41 -28.48
N GLU A 2 -13.12 7.12 -28.46
CA GLU A 2 -13.82 6.02 -27.79
C GLU A 2 -12.93 5.38 -26.71
N LEU A 3 -13.52 4.73 -25.73
CA LEU A 3 -12.78 3.98 -24.70
C LEU A 3 -11.83 2.94 -25.27
N ARG A 4 -12.16 2.38 -26.42
CA ARG A 4 -11.32 1.44 -27.16
C ARG A 4 -10.01 2.09 -27.61
N HIS A 5 -10.03 3.33 -28.10
CA HIS A 5 -8.83 4.07 -28.48
C HIS A 5 -7.90 4.25 -27.28
N LEU A 6 -8.47 4.58 -26.11
CA LEU A 6 -7.70 4.76 -24.87
C LEU A 6 -7.04 3.46 -24.40
N LYS A 7 -7.77 2.33 -24.45
CA LYS A 7 -7.20 1.00 -24.13
C LYS A 7 -6.07 0.63 -25.08
N TYR A 8 -6.25 0.84 -26.39
CA TYR A 8 -5.25 0.54 -27.40
C TYR A 8 -4.01 1.40 -27.22
N PHE A 9 -4.21 2.69 -26.94
CA PHE A 9 -3.13 3.62 -26.65
C PHE A 9 -2.32 3.18 -25.41
N LEU A 10 -2.97 2.89 -24.30
CA LEU A 10 -2.30 2.45 -23.06
C LEU A 10 -1.54 1.14 -23.26
N THR A 11 -2.12 0.18 -23.98
CA THR A 11 -1.43 -1.09 -24.27
C THR A 11 -0.21 -0.87 -25.16
N LEU A 12 -0.29 0.01 -26.16
CA LEU A 12 0.85 0.36 -27.00
C LEU A 12 1.92 1.15 -26.23
N ALA A 13 1.52 2.04 -25.33
CA ALA A 13 2.43 2.79 -24.47
C ALA A 13 3.21 1.87 -23.51
N GLU A 14 2.59 0.82 -23.03
CA GLU A 14 3.22 -0.19 -22.17
C GLU A 14 4.18 -1.10 -22.93
N GLU A 15 3.77 -1.61 -24.11
CA GLU A 15 4.55 -2.58 -24.87
C GLU A 15 5.63 -1.94 -25.78
N LEU A 16 5.48 -0.66 -26.11
CA LEU A 16 6.32 0.09 -27.08
C LEU A 16 6.59 -0.68 -28.38
N SER A 17 5.64 -1.54 -28.75
CA SER A 17 5.70 -2.41 -29.92
C SER A 17 4.29 -2.70 -30.43
N PHE A 18 4.01 -2.33 -31.68
CA PHE A 18 2.72 -2.60 -32.31
C PHE A 18 2.42 -4.11 -32.41
N ILE A 19 3.45 -4.94 -32.61
CA ILE A 19 3.30 -6.40 -32.68
C ILE A 19 2.87 -6.93 -31.31
N LYS A 20 3.64 -6.67 -30.26
CA LYS A 20 3.33 -7.13 -28.89
C LYS A 20 1.99 -6.58 -28.39
N ALA A 21 1.72 -5.29 -28.63
CA ALA A 21 0.45 -4.69 -28.25
C ALA A 21 -0.74 -5.33 -28.97
N SER A 22 -0.62 -5.65 -30.27
CA SER A 22 -1.68 -6.32 -31.02
C SER A 22 -1.93 -7.74 -30.49
N GLU A 23 -0.87 -8.50 -30.18
CA GLU A 23 -0.96 -9.82 -29.55
C GLU A 23 -1.69 -9.75 -28.19
N LYS A 24 -1.30 -8.81 -27.34
CA LYS A 24 -1.91 -8.59 -26.02
C LYS A 24 -3.39 -8.18 -26.10
N LEU A 25 -3.76 -7.48 -27.18
CA LEU A 25 -5.13 -7.05 -27.45
C LEU A 25 -5.95 -8.09 -28.23
N PHE A 26 -5.34 -9.21 -28.63
CA PHE A 26 -5.95 -10.26 -29.47
C PHE A 26 -6.53 -9.73 -30.79
N ILE A 27 -5.80 -8.81 -31.44
CA ILE A 27 -6.14 -8.25 -32.75
C ILE A 27 -4.94 -8.31 -33.71
N SER A 28 -5.16 -8.08 -34.99
CA SER A 28 -4.06 -7.89 -35.94
C SER A 28 -3.47 -6.47 -35.85
N GLN A 29 -2.22 -6.30 -36.24
CA GLN A 29 -1.52 -5.00 -36.17
C GLN A 29 -2.18 -3.86 -37.00
N PRO A 30 -2.71 -4.09 -38.24
CA PRO A 30 -3.27 -3.00 -39.04
C PRO A 30 -4.45 -2.25 -38.37
N PRO A 31 -5.45 -2.91 -37.75
CA PRO A 31 -6.49 -2.23 -37.00
C PRO A 31 -5.92 -1.39 -35.83
N LEU A 32 -4.95 -1.90 -35.08
CA LEU A 32 -4.31 -1.15 -33.98
C LEU A 32 -3.67 0.13 -34.51
N SER A 33 -2.87 0.01 -35.59
CA SER A 33 -2.19 1.17 -36.17
C SER A 33 -3.18 2.24 -36.66
N ARG A 34 -4.30 1.82 -37.25
CA ARG A 34 -5.35 2.72 -37.71
C ARG A 34 -6.00 3.43 -36.54
N GLN A 35 -6.37 2.72 -35.47
CA GLN A 35 -7.04 3.31 -34.29
C GLN A 35 -6.13 4.29 -33.53
N ILE A 36 -4.82 4.01 -33.46
CA ILE A 36 -3.88 4.96 -32.87
C ILE A 36 -3.75 6.21 -33.75
N LYS A 37 -3.75 6.06 -35.08
CA LYS A 37 -3.72 7.21 -35.97
C LYS A 37 -4.99 8.03 -35.86
N GLU A 38 -6.16 7.43 -35.85
CA GLU A 38 -7.45 8.10 -35.64
C GLU A 38 -7.47 8.91 -34.33
N LEU A 39 -6.90 8.35 -33.26
CA LEU A 39 -6.75 9.03 -31.97
C LEU A 39 -5.81 10.24 -32.07
N GLU A 40 -4.63 10.09 -32.72
CA GLU A 40 -3.69 11.17 -32.92
C GLU A 40 -4.27 12.30 -33.80
N ASP A 41 -5.00 11.93 -34.85
CA ASP A 41 -5.69 12.87 -35.76
C ASP A 41 -6.81 13.62 -35.01
N GLU A 42 -7.58 12.97 -34.15
CA GLU A 42 -8.63 13.60 -33.35
C GLU A 42 -8.07 14.58 -32.29
N LEU A 43 -6.92 14.27 -31.73
CA LEU A 43 -6.22 15.12 -30.73
C LEU A 43 -5.37 16.22 -31.38
N ASP A 44 -5.23 16.20 -32.71
CA ASP A 44 -4.26 17.02 -33.45
C ASP A 44 -2.86 16.98 -32.82
N ALA A 45 -2.48 15.82 -32.35
CA ALA A 45 -1.22 15.61 -31.64
C ALA A 45 -0.62 14.22 -31.90
N ARG A 46 0.67 14.16 -32.14
CA ARG A 46 1.38 12.88 -32.19
C ARG A 46 1.69 12.41 -30.79
N LEU A 47 1.23 11.18 -30.48
CA LEU A 47 1.46 10.54 -29.20
C LEU A 47 2.68 9.61 -29.22
N PHE A 48 3.02 9.08 -30.41
CA PHE A 48 4.17 8.20 -30.60
C PHE A 48 5.13 8.72 -31.69
N ASN A 49 6.42 8.66 -31.37
CA ASN A 49 7.48 8.76 -32.34
C ASN A 49 7.71 7.37 -32.96
N ARG A 50 7.57 7.28 -34.30
CA ARG A 50 7.72 6.02 -35.04
C ARG A 50 8.96 6.13 -35.91
N ASN A 51 10.08 5.60 -35.46
CA ASN A 51 11.25 5.42 -36.28
C ASN A 51 11.33 3.94 -36.72
N ASN A 52 11.98 3.64 -37.85
CA ASN A 52 12.07 2.28 -38.42
C ASN A 52 12.59 1.20 -37.47
N LYS A 53 13.02 1.54 -36.24
CA LYS A 53 13.58 0.62 -35.27
C LYS A 53 12.95 0.70 -33.87
N ARG A 54 12.18 1.78 -33.54
CA ARG A 54 11.64 1.96 -32.17
C ARG A 54 10.33 2.74 -32.19
N VAL A 55 9.46 2.39 -31.25
CA VAL A 55 8.26 3.14 -30.91
C VAL A 55 8.51 3.76 -29.52
N GLU A 56 8.37 5.07 -29.41
CA GLU A 56 8.58 5.81 -28.14
C GLU A 56 7.46 6.84 -27.99
N LEU A 57 7.09 7.12 -26.74
CA LEU A 57 6.13 8.19 -26.45
C LEU A 57 6.75 9.58 -26.72
N THR A 58 5.97 10.47 -27.31
CA THR A 58 6.26 11.91 -27.33
C THR A 58 6.02 12.51 -25.94
N GLU A 59 6.39 13.79 -25.72
CA GLU A 59 6.01 14.49 -24.49
C GLU A 59 4.48 14.60 -24.33
N ALA A 60 3.76 14.85 -25.44
CA ALA A 60 2.30 14.81 -25.46
C ALA A 60 1.77 13.39 -25.12
N GLY A 61 2.43 12.34 -25.65
CA GLY A 61 2.09 10.96 -25.35
C GLY A 61 2.28 10.59 -23.88
N LYS A 62 3.36 11.04 -23.24
CA LYS A 62 3.61 10.83 -21.81
C LYS A 62 2.56 11.52 -20.94
N TYR A 63 2.24 12.77 -21.25
CA TYR A 63 1.18 13.49 -20.57
C TYR A 63 -0.16 12.79 -20.74
N PHE A 64 -0.51 12.43 -21.97
CA PHE A 64 -1.76 11.75 -22.28
C PHE A 64 -1.85 10.37 -21.60
N GLU A 65 -0.76 9.61 -21.54
CA GLU A 65 -0.71 8.33 -20.81
C GLU A 65 -1.08 8.50 -19.34
N LYS A 66 -0.49 9.48 -18.66
CA LYS A 66 -0.76 9.77 -17.26
C LYS A 66 -2.25 10.05 -17.02
N GLU A 67 -2.83 10.95 -17.81
CA GLU A 67 -4.22 11.37 -17.64
C GLU A 67 -5.20 10.24 -18.01
N VAL A 68 -4.91 9.50 -19.09
CA VAL A 68 -5.76 8.36 -19.51
C VAL A 68 -5.72 7.23 -18.49
N ARG A 69 -4.58 6.95 -17.86
CA ARG A 69 -4.52 5.95 -16.76
C ARG A 69 -5.45 6.34 -15.61
N GLN A 70 -5.45 7.62 -15.21
CA GLN A 70 -6.37 8.11 -14.17
C GLN A 70 -7.83 8.00 -14.59
N LEU A 71 -8.14 8.35 -15.84
CA LEU A 71 -9.50 8.24 -16.39
C LEU A 71 -10.00 6.79 -16.38
N MET A 72 -9.17 5.83 -16.79
CA MET A 72 -9.52 4.42 -16.80
C MET A 72 -9.73 3.87 -15.39
N GLN A 73 -8.88 4.25 -14.43
CA GLN A 73 -9.07 3.91 -13.01
C GLN A 73 -10.40 4.46 -12.47
N ASN A 74 -10.75 5.70 -12.82
CA ASN A 74 -12.03 6.30 -12.42
C ASN A 74 -13.23 5.57 -13.04
N LEU A 75 -13.12 5.16 -14.30
CA LEU A 75 -14.16 4.37 -14.97
C LEU A 75 -14.37 3.01 -14.28
N ASP A 76 -13.28 2.32 -13.93
CA ASP A 76 -13.36 1.06 -13.20
C ASP A 76 -14.03 1.26 -11.84
N ARG A 77 -13.70 2.33 -11.12
CA ARG A 77 -14.37 2.71 -9.87
C ARG A 77 -15.88 2.92 -10.04
N ILE A 78 -16.28 3.66 -11.07
CA ILE A 78 -17.70 3.91 -11.38
C ILE A 78 -18.40 2.58 -11.68
N THR A 79 -17.79 1.72 -12.50
CA THR A 79 -18.37 0.43 -12.88
C THR A 79 -18.60 -0.45 -11.67
N VAL A 80 -17.60 -0.60 -10.80
CA VAL A 80 -17.71 -1.37 -9.55
C VAL A 80 -18.80 -0.80 -8.65
N LYS A 81 -18.85 0.54 -8.48
CA LYS A 81 -19.85 1.19 -7.63
C LYS A 81 -21.27 1.01 -8.18
N THR A 82 -21.45 1.10 -9.50
CA THR A 82 -22.74 0.88 -10.16
C THR A 82 -23.21 -0.57 -9.99
N GLN A 83 -22.30 -1.54 -10.14
CA GLN A 83 -22.62 -2.96 -9.92
C GLN A 83 -23.03 -3.25 -8.48
N LYS A 84 -22.38 -2.60 -7.49
CA LYS A 84 -22.74 -2.71 -6.07
C LYS A 84 -24.15 -2.18 -5.81
N ILE A 85 -24.47 -1.00 -6.36
CA ILE A 85 -25.81 -0.39 -6.22
C ILE A 85 -26.88 -1.26 -6.87
N SER A 86 -26.63 -1.79 -8.07
CA SER A 86 -27.64 -2.55 -8.85
C SER A 86 -27.97 -3.92 -8.24
N LYS A 87 -27.02 -4.54 -7.53
CA LYS A 87 -27.24 -5.87 -6.98
C LYS A 87 -28.09 -5.89 -5.71
N ASN A 88 -28.52 -4.75 -5.19
CA ASN A 88 -29.26 -4.62 -3.92
C ASN A 88 -28.68 -5.54 -2.81
N ILE A 89 -27.41 -5.95 -2.99
CA ILE A 89 -26.63 -6.65 -1.98
C ILE A 89 -26.37 -5.56 -0.96
N SER A 90 -27.20 -5.56 0.02
CA SER A 90 -27.04 -4.82 1.24
C SER A 90 -25.58 -4.92 1.65
N GLY A 91 -24.80 -3.95 1.22
CA GLY A 91 -23.48 -3.60 1.62
C GLY A 91 -22.48 -4.71 1.92
N GLU A 92 -21.55 -4.93 1.03
CA GLU A 92 -20.21 -5.34 1.46
C GLU A 92 -19.42 -4.07 1.77
N PHE A 93 -18.86 -3.97 2.98
CA PHE A 93 -17.94 -2.91 3.36
C PHE A 93 -16.57 -3.55 3.62
N ARG A 94 -15.59 -3.17 2.82
CA ARG A 94 -14.28 -3.81 2.76
C ARG A 94 -13.25 -2.92 3.42
N ILE A 95 -12.65 -3.45 4.47
CA ILE A 95 -11.63 -2.80 5.28
C ILE A 95 -10.31 -3.51 5.06
N ALA A 96 -9.26 -2.77 4.76
CA ALA A 96 -7.91 -3.30 4.75
C ALA A 96 -7.07 -2.67 5.87
N TYR A 97 -6.11 -3.44 6.36
CA TYR A 97 -5.16 -3.02 7.38
C TYR A 97 -3.76 -3.55 7.06
N ILE A 98 -2.74 -2.94 7.64
CA ILE A 98 -1.37 -3.46 7.59
C ILE A 98 -1.10 -4.35 8.81
N SER A 99 -0.24 -5.35 8.67
CA SER A 99 0.02 -6.38 9.71
C SER A 99 0.37 -5.82 11.09
N SER A 100 0.95 -4.61 11.15
CA SER A 100 1.34 -3.95 12.40
C SER A 100 0.22 -3.18 13.11
N THR A 101 -0.98 -3.08 12.50
CA THR A 101 -2.09 -2.28 13.06
C THR A 101 -3.28 -3.10 13.50
N PHE A 102 -3.28 -4.42 13.28
CA PHE A 102 -4.36 -5.26 13.77
C PHE A 102 -4.31 -5.32 15.30
N SER A 103 -5.31 -4.72 15.92
CA SER A 103 -5.44 -4.58 17.37
C SER A 103 -6.88 -4.87 17.81
N GLY A 104 -7.10 -4.81 19.13
CA GLY A 104 -8.43 -4.87 19.70
C GLY A 104 -9.37 -3.83 19.13
N ASP A 105 -8.88 -2.62 18.84
CA ASP A 105 -9.66 -1.52 18.29
C ASP A 105 -10.31 -1.86 16.95
N ILE A 106 -9.58 -2.56 16.05
CA ILE A 106 -10.13 -3.00 14.76
C ILE A 106 -11.20 -4.08 14.98
N ALA A 107 -10.97 -5.01 15.90
CA ALA A 107 -11.95 -6.04 16.22
C ALA A 107 -13.23 -5.44 16.84
N GLU A 108 -13.09 -4.46 17.72
CA GLU A 108 -14.20 -3.71 18.31
C GLU A 108 -14.94 -2.85 17.28
N LEU A 109 -14.21 -2.23 16.35
CA LEU A 109 -14.81 -1.53 15.22
C LEU A 109 -15.72 -2.45 14.40
N ILE A 110 -15.24 -3.65 14.04
CA ILE A 110 -16.04 -4.61 13.27
C ILE A 110 -17.26 -5.05 14.05
N LYS A 111 -17.13 -5.31 15.35
CA LYS A 111 -18.27 -5.64 16.22
C LYS A 111 -19.29 -4.51 16.21
N PHE A 112 -18.86 -3.27 16.47
CA PHE A 112 -19.71 -2.09 16.47
C PHE A 112 -20.46 -1.91 15.14
N LEU A 113 -19.73 -1.99 14.02
CA LEU A 113 -20.33 -1.83 12.69
C LEU A 113 -21.31 -2.98 12.36
N SER A 114 -20.98 -4.22 12.73
CA SER A 114 -21.86 -5.37 12.50
C SER A 114 -23.16 -5.30 13.29
N GLU A 115 -23.11 -4.80 14.54
CA GLU A 115 -24.30 -4.58 15.37
C GLU A 115 -25.15 -3.45 14.79
N LYS A 116 -24.53 -2.37 14.32
CA LYS A 116 -25.25 -1.21 13.78
C LYS A 116 -25.80 -1.41 12.38
N TYR A 117 -25.12 -2.21 11.55
CA TYR A 117 -25.46 -2.47 10.15
C TYR A 117 -25.62 -3.98 9.88
N PRO A 118 -26.64 -4.64 10.42
CA PRO A 118 -26.76 -6.10 10.40
C PRO A 118 -26.93 -6.73 9.00
N PHE A 119 -27.23 -5.91 7.99
CA PHE A 119 -27.39 -6.36 6.60
C PHE A 119 -26.15 -6.03 5.74
N VAL A 120 -25.06 -5.55 6.34
CA VAL A 120 -23.79 -5.27 5.67
C VAL A 120 -22.80 -6.37 5.99
N ASN A 121 -22.19 -6.94 4.96
CA ASN A 121 -21.09 -7.88 5.14
C ASN A 121 -19.76 -7.11 5.29
N PHE A 122 -19.08 -7.27 6.40
CA PHE A 122 -17.78 -6.65 6.66
C PHE A 122 -16.66 -7.63 6.34
N SER A 123 -15.83 -7.27 5.35
CA SER A 123 -14.66 -8.06 4.94
C SER A 123 -13.38 -7.38 5.37
N LEU A 124 -12.49 -8.14 6.00
CA LEU A 124 -11.18 -7.67 6.48
C LEU A 124 -10.06 -8.26 5.63
N TYR A 125 -9.11 -7.41 5.23
CA TYR A 125 -7.96 -7.81 4.41
C TYR A 125 -6.66 -7.30 5.02
N GLU A 126 -5.70 -8.19 5.22
CA GLU A 126 -4.32 -7.79 5.51
C GLU A 126 -3.58 -7.51 4.21
N VAL A 127 -3.30 -6.25 3.94
CA VAL A 127 -2.74 -5.80 2.64
C VAL A 127 -1.71 -4.69 2.88
N PRO A 128 -0.57 -4.67 2.16
CA PRO A 128 0.41 -3.58 2.29
C PRO A 128 -0.14 -2.24 1.82
N THR A 129 0.38 -1.14 2.38
CA THR A 129 -0.06 0.23 2.08
C THR A 129 -0.17 0.52 0.58
N ALA A 130 0.84 0.16 -0.22
CA ALA A 130 0.85 0.41 -1.65
C ALA A 130 -0.33 -0.25 -2.37
N ARG A 131 -0.68 -1.48 -1.99
CA ARG A 131 -1.82 -2.20 -2.55
C ARG A 131 -3.14 -1.62 -2.07
N GLN A 132 -3.25 -1.23 -0.79
CA GLN A 132 -4.44 -0.57 -0.26
C GLN A 132 -4.75 0.73 -1.02
N ILE A 133 -3.74 1.54 -1.32
CA ILE A 133 -3.90 2.78 -2.11
C ILE A 133 -4.53 2.45 -3.46
N THR A 134 -3.95 1.50 -4.20
CA THR A 134 -4.47 1.07 -5.50
C THR A 134 -5.91 0.55 -5.40
N ASP A 135 -6.20 -0.27 -4.41
CA ASP A 135 -7.51 -0.89 -4.24
C ASP A 135 -8.57 0.13 -3.76
N LEU A 136 -8.20 1.14 -2.98
CA LEU A 136 -9.06 2.30 -2.64
C LEU A 136 -9.36 3.14 -3.89
N GLU A 137 -8.33 3.47 -4.69
CA GLU A 137 -8.49 4.22 -5.94
C GLU A 137 -9.40 3.51 -6.94
N GLN A 138 -9.32 2.18 -6.99
CA GLN A 138 -10.16 1.34 -7.86
C GLN A 138 -11.54 1.01 -7.26
N GLY A 139 -11.85 1.47 -6.04
CA GLY A 139 -13.10 1.15 -5.36
C GLY A 139 -13.24 -0.33 -4.98
N LYS A 140 -12.14 -1.06 -4.88
CA LYS A 140 -12.08 -2.44 -4.38
C LYS A 140 -12.04 -2.50 -2.85
N LEU A 141 -11.63 -1.42 -2.20
CA LEU A 141 -11.70 -1.20 -0.77
C LEU A 141 -12.54 0.03 -0.47
N ASP A 142 -13.16 0.03 0.68
CA ASP A 142 -13.98 1.13 1.16
C ASP A 142 -13.25 1.93 2.27
N LEU A 143 -12.42 1.27 3.07
CA LEU A 143 -11.57 1.88 4.09
C LEU A 143 -10.22 1.16 4.17
N GLY A 144 -9.14 1.91 4.30
CA GLY A 144 -7.79 1.40 4.49
C GLY A 144 -7.15 1.94 5.76
N ILE A 145 -6.43 1.11 6.49
CA ILE A 145 -5.55 1.51 7.58
C ILE A 145 -4.12 1.36 7.08
N ILE A 146 -3.48 2.48 6.80
CA ILE A 146 -2.22 2.56 6.08
C ILE A 146 -1.16 3.30 6.91
N ARG A 147 0.09 3.15 6.49
CA ARG A 147 1.22 3.88 7.05
C ARG A 147 1.65 4.98 6.08
N ALA A 148 1.88 6.18 6.62
CA ALA A 148 2.41 7.29 5.82
C ALA A 148 3.79 6.97 5.22
N PRO A 149 4.20 7.65 4.12
CA PRO A 149 3.46 8.70 3.44
C PRO A 149 2.42 8.18 2.43
N LEU A 150 1.34 8.93 2.24
CA LEU A 150 0.37 8.72 1.17
C LEU A 150 0.51 9.82 0.11
N LYS A 151 0.54 9.44 -1.16
CA LYS A 151 0.48 10.36 -2.31
C LYS A 151 -0.65 9.90 -3.23
N SER A 152 -1.84 10.43 -3.02
CA SER A 152 -2.98 10.22 -3.91
C SER A 152 -3.88 11.45 -3.92
N PRO A 153 -4.29 11.97 -5.09
CA PRO A 153 -5.19 13.11 -5.18
C PRO A 153 -6.66 12.78 -4.85
N ILE A 154 -7.03 11.50 -4.92
CA ILE A 154 -8.42 11.03 -4.78
C ILE A 154 -8.68 10.25 -3.48
N ILE A 155 -7.69 10.15 -2.60
CA ILE A 155 -7.82 9.57 -1.27
C ILE A 155 -7.72 10.69 -0.23
N GLN A 156 -8.58 10.65 0.78
CA GLN A 156 -8.48 11.46 1.99
C GLN A 156 -8.01 10.60 3.16
N THR A 157 -7.32 11.22 4.10
CA THR A 157 -6.80 10.54 5.28
C THR A 157 -7.10 11.29 6.56
N ASN A 158 -7.27 10.53 7.63
CA ASN A 158 -7.32 11.02 9.01
C ASN A 158 -6.17 10.37 9.77
N LEU A 159 -5.43 11.14 10.55
CA LEU A 159 -4.42 10.58 11.44
C LEU A 159 -5.13 9.77 12.52
N TRP A 160 -4.83 8.48 12.60
CA TRP A 160 -5.32 7.64 13.69
C TRP A 160 -4.41 7.77 14.91
N PHE A 161 -3.13 7.41 14.73
CA PHE A 161 -2.12 7.64 15.78
C PHE A 161 -0.72 7.74 15.17
N ARG A 162 0.18 8.32 15.95
CA ARG A 162 1.61 8.34 15.66
C ARG A 162 2.29 7.22 16.45
N ASP A 163 3.08 6.42 15.76
CA ASP A 163 3.79 5.27 16.31
C ASP A 163 5.29 5.55 16.34
N SER A 164 5.95 5.13 17.39
CA SER A 164 7.40 5.09 17.50
C SER A 164 7.95 3.74 17.04
N PHE A 165 9.24 3.58 17.06
CA PHE A 165 9.90 2.32 16.77
C PHE A 165 10.57 1.75 18.01
N SER A 166 10.62 0.43 18.11
CA SER A 166 11.38 -0.29 19.14
C SER A 166 12.28 -1.35 18.51
N VAL A 167 13.47 -1.47 19.02
CA VAL A 167 14.27 -2.68 18.82
C VAL A 167 13.63 -3.80 19.61
N VAL A 168 13.49 -4.97 18.99
CA VAL A 168 13.06 -6.22 19.64
C VAL A 168 14.15 -7.26 19.49
N PHE A 169 14.45 -7.96 20.57
CA PHE A 169 15.55 -8.94 20.67
C PHE A 169 15.20 -10.06 21.65
N ASN A 170 15.88 -11.21 21.53
CA ASN A 170 15.74 -12.31 22.49
C ASN A 170 16.67 -12.05 23.69
N LYS A 171 16.10 -11.88 24.90
CA LYS A 171 16.83 -11.60 26.15
C LYS A 171 17.83 -12.68 26.55
N ASN A 172 17.64 -13.91 26.09
CA ASN A 172 18.53 -15.01 26.41
C ASN A 172 19.82 -14.99 25.57
N LEU A 173 19.83 -14.24 24.47
CA LEU A 173 20.93 -14.17 23.50
C LEU A 173 21.61 -12.81 23.47
N VAL A 174 20.84 -11.75 23.63
CA VAL A 174 21.31 -10.37 23.54
C VAL A 174 20.93 -9.64 24.82
N ASN A 175 21.90 -8.98 25.45
CA ASN A 175 21.68 -8.19 26.66
C ASN A 175 21.76 -6.69 26.33
N LEU A 176 20.59 -6.04 26.27
CA LEU A 176 20.45 -4.60 26.12
C LEU A 176 19.54 -4.10 27.24
N GLU A 177 19.94 -3.02 27.90
CA GLU A 177 19.19 -2.41 29.01
C GLU A 177 18.68 -1.02 28.65
N THR A 178 19.46 -0.29 27.86
CA THR A 178 19.17 1.10 27.51
C THR A 178 19.31 1.36 26.01
N GLU A 179 18.87 2.53 25.57
CA GLU A 179 18.98 2.94 24.16
C GLU A 179 20.44 3.08 23.69
N GLU A 180 21.36 3.40 24.59
CA GLU A 180 22.80 3.49 24.30
C GLU A 180 23.41 2.14 23.94
N ASP A 181 22.81 1.05 24.41
CA ASP A 181 23.30 -0.30 24.12
C ASP A 181 23.01 -0.74 22.67
N ILE A 182 22.18 -0.02 21.92
CA ILE A 182 21.75 -0.41 20.57
C ILE A 182 22.92 -0.50 19.59
N GLU A 183 23.98 0.27 19.79
CA GLU A 183 25.21 0.16 18.99
C GLU A 183 25.84 -1.23 19.06
N LYS A 184 25.61 -2.00 20.13
CA LYS A 184 26.12 -3.38 20.28
C LYS A 184 25.51 -4.32 19.22
N LEU A 185 24.35 -3.96 18.66
CA LEU A 185 23.67 -4.75 17.61
C LEU A 185 24.37 -4.72 16.25
N LYS A 186 25.41 -3.91 16.08
CA LYS A 186 26.19 -3.85 14.83
C LYS A 186 26.79 -5.20 14.41
N GLU A 187 27.08 -6.09 15.36
CA GLU A 187 27.62 -7.43 15.12
C GLU A 187 26.52 -8.51 15.03
N GLU A 188 25.26 -8.14 15.33
CA GLU A 188 24.14 -9.04 15.33
C GLU A 188 23.48 -9.16 13.96
N THR A 189 22.72 -10.23 13.78
CA THR A 189 21.89 -10.41 12.58
C THR A 189 20.51 -9.80 12.79
N PHE A 190 19.89 -9.39 11.68
CA PHE A 190 18.57 -8.77 11.69
C PHE A 190 17.56 -9.56 10.88
N VAL A 191 16.31 -9.51 11.34
CA VAL A 191 15.12 -9.96 10.64
C VAL A 191 14.30 -8.72 10.28
N PHE A 192 14.16 -8.41 9.00
CA PHE A 192 13.44 -7.21 8.57
C PHE A 192 12.18 -7.51 7.77
N PHE A 193 11.40 -6.48 7.55
CA PHE A 193 10.33 -6.51 6.58
C PHE A 193 10.91 -6.67 5.17
N ASN A 194 10.24 -7.45 4.32
CA ASN A 194 10.68 -7.65 2.94
C ASN A 194 10.62 -6.33 2.17
N LYS A 195 11.73 -6.00 1.50
CA LYS A 195 11.92 -4.75 0.78
C LYS A 195 10.91 -4.57 -0.36
N ASP A 196 10.65 -5.63 -1.13
CA ASP A 196 9.73 -5.56 -2.28
C ASP A 196 8.28 -5.38 -1.85
N TYR A 197 7.94 -5.89 -0.66
CA TYR A 197 6.60 -5.78 -0.09
C TYR A 197 6.31 -4.40 0.52
N ALA A 198 7.30 -3.78 1.18
CA ALA A 198 7.16 -2.49 1.85
C ALA A 198 8.44 -1.64 1.74
N PRO A 199 8.81 -1.15 0.54
CA PRO A 199 10.10 -0.52 0.28
C PRO A 199 10.35 0.70 1.17
N HIS A 200 9.41 1.61 1.33
CA HIS A 200 9.56 2.79 2.18
C HIS A 200 9.77 2.44 3.66
N TYR A 201 9.10 1.38 4.13
CA TYR A 201 9.27 0.93 5.50
C TYR A 201 10.66 0.31 5.69
N PHE A 202 11.13 -0.48 4.75
CA PHE A 202 12.47 -1.06 4.75
C PHE A 202 13.55 0.03 4.78
N ASP A 203 13.44 1.04 3.91
CA ASP A 203 14.39 2.16 3.85
C ASP A 203 14.41 2.95 5.17
N MET A 204 13.26 3.12 5.82
CA MET A 204 13.15 3.75 7.15
C MET A 204 13.87 2.94 8.22
N LEU A 205 13.80 1.59 8.19
CA LEU A 205 14.54 0.75 9.13
C LEU A 205 16.07 0.89 8.95
N LEU A 206 16.55 1.03 7.72
CA LEU A 206 17.97 1.30 7.43
C LEU A 206 18.39 2.68 7.97
N GLU A 207 17.54 3.70 7.78
CA GLU A 207 17.79 5.04 8.33
C GLU A 207 17.86 5.03 9.86
N ILE A 208 16.98 4.29 10.51
CA ILE A 208 17.02 4.09 11.97
C ILE A 208 18.38 3.50 12.37
N CYS A 209 18.81 2.40 11.76
CA CYS A 209 20.10 1.79 12.07
C CYS A 209 21.28 2.75 11.85
N ALA A 210 21.26 3.53 10.77
CA ALA A 210 22.28 4.54 10.47
C ALA A 210 22.37 5.62 11.56
N ASN A 211 21.23 6.05 12.14
CA ASN A 211 21.20 7.00 13.26
C ASN A 211 21.87 6.45 14.53
N TYR A 212 21.91 5.12 14.69
CA TYR A 212 22.64 4.43 15.77
C TYR A 212 24.06 4.00 15.36
N GLY A 213 24.53 4.44 14.18
CA GLY A 213 25.93 4.28 13.74
C GLY A 213 26.29 2.93 13.14
N PHE A 214 25.30 2.14 12.68
CA PHE A 214 25.59 0.86 12.06
C PHE A 214 24.72 0.56 10.83
N ILE A 215 25.19 -0.37 10.00
CA ILE A 215 24.45 -0.96 8.89
C ILE A 215 24.02 -2.36 9.33
N PRO A 216 22.70 -2.67 9.31
CA PRO A 216 22.21 -3.96 9.79
C PRO A 216 22.58 -5.10 8.83
N LYS A 217 23.00 -6.24 9.38
CA LYS A 217 23.19 -7.47 8.62
C LYS A 217 21.86 -8.22 8.53
N VAL A 218 21.06 -7.89 7.54
CA VAL A 218 19.76 -8.54 7.32
C VAL A 218 19.97 -9.94 6.75
N VAL A 219 19.54 -10.98 7.47
CA VAL A 219 19.67 -12.40 7.08
C VAL A 219 18.35 -13.07 6.81
N HIS A 220 17.24 -12.52 7.33
CA HIS A 220 15.90 -13.01 7.09
C HIS A 220 14.96 -11.86 6.82
N GLU A 221 13.98 -12.10 5.97
CA GLU A 221 12.92 -11.15 5.65
C GLU A 221 11.54 -11.81 5.78
N SER A 222 10.53 -11.04 6.16
CA SER A 222 9.13 -11.48 6.22
C SER A 222 8.18 -10.37 5.84
N ASN A 223 7.01 -10.73 5.31
CA ASN A 223 5.94 -9.79 4.94
C ASN A 223 4.95 -9.53 6.08
N ASN A 224 5.17 -10.13 7.24
CA ASN A 224 4.25 -10.06 8.38
C ASN A 224 5.01 -9.82 9.68
N ILE A 225 4.53 -8.85 10.47
CA ILE A 225 5.19 -8.43 11.70
C ILE A 225 5.19 -9.54 12.78
N SER A 226 4.11 -10.32 12.86
CA SER A 226 4.02 -11.41 13.82
C SER A 226 5.05 -12.51 13.51
N SER A 227 5.29 -12.78 12.22
CA SER A 227 6.35 -13.71 11.79
C SER A 227 7.73 -13.19 12.15
N ILE A 228 7.99 -11.89 11.97
CA ILE A 228 9.26 -11.25 12.39
C ILE A 228 9.47 -11.45 13.89
N ILE A 229 8.47 -11.15 14.70
CA ILE A 229 8.55 -11.32 16.17
C ILE A 229 8.80 -12.79 16.54
N GLN A 230 8.19 -13.75 15.86
CA GLN A 230 8.44 -15.16 16.10
C GLN A 230 9.86 -15.59 15.71
N LEU A 231 10.41 -15.06 14.62
CA LEU A 231 11.80 -15.31 14.23
C LEU A 231 12.78 -14.76 15.27
N VAL A 232 12.54 -13.54 15.76
CA VAL A 232 13.34 -12.93 16.85
C VAL A 232 13.25 -13.75 18.14
N LYS A 233 12.03 -14.18 18.51
CA LYS A 233 11.79 -15.04 19.67
C LYS A 233 12.61 -16.33 19.60
N ASN A 234 12.75 -16.91 18.43
CA ASN A 234 13.53 -18.14 18.21
C ASN A 234 15.03 -17.88 17.99
N GLY A 235 15.53 -16.65 18.20
CA GLY A 235 16.94 -16.33 18.18
C GLY A 235 17.55 -16.20 16.78
N LEU A 236 16.74 -15.94 15.76
CA LEU A 236 17.23 -15.80 14.38
C LEU A 236 17.71 -14.38 14.04
N GLY A 237 17.82 -13.53 15.05
CA GLY A 237 18.31 -12.15 14.94
C GLY A 237 17.45 -11.18 15.75
N SER A 238 17.82 -9.91 15.71
CA SER A 238 17.05 -8.80 16.26
C SER A 238 16.20 -8.13 15.17
N SER A 239 15.24 -7.29 15.54
CA SER A 239 14.45 -6.52 14.59
C SER A 239 14.11 -5.14 15.11
N ILE A 240 13.67 -4.25 14.22
CA ILE A 240 13.06 -2.97 14.56
C ILE A 240 11.61 -3.01 14.09
N VAL A 241 10.71 -2.76 15.02
CA VAL A 241 9.25 -2.86 14.77
C VAL A 241 8.53 -1.63 15.33
N PRO A 242 7.31 -1.33 14.85
CA PRO A 242 6.49 -0.30 15.47
C PRO A 242 6.18 -0.66 16.92
N THR A 243 6.33 0.33 17.81
CA THR A 243 6.23 0.10 19.27
C THR A 243 4.84 -0.39 19.70
N ASN A 244 3.80 0.09 19.01
CA ASN A 244 2.43 -0.22 19.40
C ASN A 244 2.11 -1.72 19.33
N ILE A 245 2.71 -2.47 18.40
CA ILE A 245 2.50 -3.92 18.29
C ILE A 245 3.02 -4.68 19.51
N LEU A 246 4.06 -4.18 20.16
CA LEU A 246 4.66 -4.80 21.32
C LEU A 246 3.83 -4.58 22.60
N LYS A 247 3.07 -3.48 22.66
CA LYS A 247 2.23 -3.13 23.81
C LYS A 247 1.01 -4.06 23.92
N SER A 248 0.53 -4.59 22.79
CA SER A 248 -0.67 -5.42 22.72
C SER A 248 -0.43 -6.90 23.04
N HIS A 249 0.82 -7.32 23.20
CA HIS A 249 1.17 -8.73 23.39
C HIS A 249 2.21 -8.90 24.51
N ASN A 250 2.08 -9.98 25.28
CA ASN A 250 3.06 -10.33 26.29
C ASN A 250 4.06 -11.34 25.70
N TYR A 251 5.31 -10.92 25.59
CA TYR A 251 6.41 -11.73 25.07
C TYR A 251 7.52 -11.83 26.14
N PRO A 252 7.42 -12.76 27.11
CA PRO A 252 8.35 -12.80 28.25
C PRO A 252 9.80 -13.03 27.85
N GLU A 253 10.06 -13.75 26.74
CA GLU A 253 11.41 -14.05 26.25
C GLU A 253 12.03 -12.87 25.46
N LEU A 254 11.20 -11.88 25.06
CA LEU A 254 11.66 -10.75 24.30
C LEU A 254 11.97 -9.54 25.18
N GLY A 255 13.06 -8.86 24.84
CA GLY A 255 13.35 -7.50 25.24
C GLY A 255 12.96 -6.54 24.16
N PHE A 256 12.57 -5.33 24.54
CA PHE A 256 12.35 -4.25 23.62
C PHE A 256 12.79 -2.92 24.22
N ILE A 257 13.38 -2.08 23.39
CA ILE A 257 13.84 -0.74 23.75
C ILE A 257 13.24 0.23 22.74
N GLU A 258 12.47 1.17 23.22
CA GLU A 258 11.89 2.23 22.38
C GLU A 258 12.99 3.20 21.91
N LEU A 259 13.00 3.49 20.61
CA LEU A 259 14.00 4.31 19.95
C LEU A 259 13.56 5.77 19.95
N LYS A 260 14.39 6.65 20.55
CA LYS A 260 14.09 8.10 20.66
C LYS A 260 15.03 8.93 19.80
N LYS A 261 16.24 8.40 19.50
CA LYS A 261 17.25 9.11 18.72
C LYS A 261 16.76 9.34 17.30
N GLY A 262 16.85 10.57 16.82
CA GLY A 262 16.44 10.95 15.48
C GLY A 262 14.97 11.34 15.35
N ASN A 263 14.16 11.25 16.43
CA ASN A 263 12.70 11.58 16.41
C ASN A 263 11.95 10.88 15.26
N LEU A 264 12.27 9.63 14.98
CA LEU A 264 11.66 8.86 13.91
C LEU A 264 10.33 8.30 14.38
N TYR A 265 9.29 8.79 13.75
CA TYR A 265 7.91 8.35 13.95
C TYR A 265 7.30 7.96 12.62
N THR A 266 6.23 7.21 12.69
CA THR A 266 5.44 6.84 11.54
C THR A 266 3.97 7.06 11.86
N ASP A 267 3.29 7.78 10.98
CA ASP A 267 1.87 8.06 11.17
C ASP A 267 1.05 6.90 10.59
N VAL A 268 0.10 6.41 11.38
CA VAL A 268 -0.93 5.46 10.94
C VAL A 268 -2.18 6.26 10.60
N LEU A 269 -2.65 6.06 9.37
CA LEU A 269 -3.71 6.85 8.79
C LEU A 269 -4.91 5.96 8.46
N ILE A 270 -6.11 6.49 8.68
CA ILE A 270 -7.35 5.94 8.16
C ILE A 270 -7.58 6.60 6.80
N ALA A 271 -7.67 5.81 5.75
CA ALA A 271 -7.76 6.26 4.36
C ALA A 271 -9.10 5.86 3.74
N THR A 272 -9.75 6.79 3.06
CA THR A 272 -10.99 6.55 2.31
C THR A 272 -10.98 7.34 1.01
N PRO A 273 -11.73 6.94 -0.04
CA PRO A 273 -11.91 7.78 -1.22
C PRO A 273 -12.51 9.16 -0.84
N LYS A 274 -12.02 10.25 -1.44
CA LYS A 274 -12.50 11.62 -1.17
C LYS A 274 -14.00 11.80 -1.43
N ASP A 275 -14.49 11.13 -2.47
CA ASP A 275 -15.90 11.22 -2.88
C ASP A 275 -16.79 10.23 -2.12
N ASP A 276 -16.26 9.53 -1.13
CA ASP A 276 -17.05 8.57 -0.35
C ASP A 276 -17.96 9.33 0.62
N LYS A 277 -19.27 9.21 0.36
CA LYS A 277 -20.34 9.74 1.20
C LYS A 277 -20.93 8.67 2.12
N SER A 278 -20.29 7.50 2.21
CA SER A 278 -20.76 6.39 3.03
C SER A 278 -20.87 6.79 4.49
N GLU A 279 -22.04 6.60 5.09
CA GLU A 279 -22.20 6.78 6.54
C GLU A 279 -21.37 5.75 7.32
N ILE A 280 -21.20 4.54 6.77
CA ILE A 280 -20.39 3.49 7.39
C ILE A 280 -18.93 3.95 7.51
N ALA A 281 -18.37 4.56 6.45
CA ALA A 281 -17.00 5.08 6.49
C ALA A 281 -16.85 6.19 7.54
N LYS A 282 -17.81 7.12 7.62
CA LYS A 282 -17.81 8.18 8.64
C LYS A 282 -17.87 7.65 10.07
N GLU A 283 -18.73 6.66 10.29
CA GLU A 283 -18.87 6.00 11.58
C GLU A 283 -17.59 5.23 11.97
N ALA A 284 -17.01 4.52 11.01
CA ALA A 284 -15.74 3.80 11.21
C ALA A 284 -14.60 4.76 11.59
N ILE A 285 -14.48 5.88 10.87
CA ILE A 285 -13.50 6.94 11.20
C ILE A 285 -13.80 7.51 12.59
N GLY A 286 -15.05 7.87 12.87
CA GLY A 286 -15.43 8.43 14.16
C GLY A 286 -15.24 7.46 15.33
N PHE A 287 -15.34 6.16 15.11
CA PHE A 287 -15.05 5.13 16.10
C PHE A 287 -13.55 5.05 16.42
N LEU A 288 -12.71 5.00 15.39
CA LEU A 288 -11.25 4.86 15.57
C LEU A 288 -10.57 6.13 16.09
N LEU A 289 -11.19 7.30 15.95
CA LEU A 289 -10.63 8.58 16.41
C LEU A 289 -11.07 8.95 17.87
N LYS A 290 -11.84 8.11 18.54
CA LYS A 290 -12.21 8.27 19.96
C LYS A 290 -11.10 7.79 20.88
#